data_25d9bac2b2a20041c919cd2d74e39268
#
_entry.id   25d9bac2b2a20041c919cd2d74e39268
#
_cell.length_a   1.000
_cell.length_b   1.000
_cell.length_c   1.000
_cell.angle_alpha   90.00
_cell.angle_beta   90.00
_cell.angle_gamma   90.00
#
_symmetry.space_group_name_H-M   'P 1'
#
loop_
_entity.id
_entity.type
_entity.pdbx_description
1 polymer ?
#
loop_
_entity_poly.entity_id
_entity_poly.type
_entity_poly.pdbx_seq_one_letter_code
_entity_poly.pdbx_strand_id
1 'polypeptide(L)'
;GHWDGHGGLQNHIVYPFWIVAALQWATDTRDPYSSSHGYVQNVMRWGPIPNMLSNTPITGPDWDDMKAISTRVYGTPDSLDPESGYRGKAVAAYYHDLRSVMKDSLPTDDQVFPLIYTTNTPDHFCRIGDIEGPSVDYHLFRLGTGSEWEERDFTQAAERVYTLERAICVRHFGRDRHMDERAVDAFAYPENWISPVLNRRYALDKETFAPVLDDYYRRLGWDPSTGWPTAERLDSLGLCDVYLEMTAGAERARQRGNEWPEEPPINVGAPGLPGYDVA
;
A
#
# COMPACT_ATOMS: atom_id res chain seq x y z
N GLY A 1 9.21 4.21 -14.98
CA GLY A 1 8.39 4.59 -13.86
C GLY A 1 8.06 6.07 -13.93
N HIS A 2 6.81 6.39 -13.86
CA HIS A 2 6.40 7.78 -13.80
C HIS A 2 6.76 8.34 -12.43
N TRP A 3 7.82 9.10 -12.38
CA TRP A 3 8.22 9.80 -11.16
C TRP A 3 7.43 11.11 -11.11
N ASP A 4 6.32 11.13 -10.41
CA ASP A 4 5.74 12.39 -10.05
C ASP A 4 6.38 12.89 -8.74
N GLY A 5 6.66 14.16 -8.67
CA GLY A 5 7.30 14.76 -7.50
C GLY A 5 6.51 14.58 -6.19
N HIS A 6 5.23 14.20 -6.27
CA HIS A 6 4.39 13.96 -5.11
C HIS A 6 4.69 12.59 -4.46
N GLY A 7 4.71 11.52 -5.24
CA GLY A 7 4.98 10.18 -4.70
C GLY A 7 6.39 10.06 -4.12
N GLY A 8 7.40 10.57 -4.81
CA GLY A 8 8.77 10.57 -4.32
C GLY A 8 8.93 11.37 -3.03
N LEU A 9 8.40 12.58 -2.96
CA LEU A 9 8.50 13.43 -1.78
C LEU A 9 7.79 12.83 -0.58
N GLN A 10 6.60 12.29 -0.77
CA GLN A 10 5.82 11.65 0.27
C GLN A 10 6.53 10.44 0.85
N ASN A 11 7.13 9.60 0.01
CA ASN A 11 7.87 8.44 0.46
C ASN A 11 9.12 8.82 1.26
N HIS A 12 9.82 9.88 0.88
CA HIS A 12 10.96 10.38 1.62
C HIS A 12 10.62 10.88 3.03
N ILE A 13 9.46 11.50 3.17
CA ILE A 13 9.04 12.10 4.44
C ILE A 13 8.55 11.03 5.43
N VAL A 14 7.78 10.06 4.96
CA VAL A 14 7.11 9.07 5.82
C VAL A 14 7.92 7.80 6.04
N TYR A 15 9.18 7.82 5.69
CA TYR A 15 10.06 6.72 6.03
C TYR A 15 10.19 6.57 7.57
N PRO A 16 10.00 5.41 8.18
CA PRO A 16 9.98 4.06 7.63
C PRO A 16 8.62 3.57 7.11
N PHE A 17 7.59 4.39 7.10
CA PHE A 17 6.26 3.98 6.65
C PHE A 17 6.20 3.66 5.15
N TRP A 18 7.16 4.12 4.39
CA TRP A 18 7.27 3.81 2.98
C TRP A 18 7.45 2.30 2.70
N ILE A 19 7.81 1.48 3.70
CA ILE A 19 7.79 0.02 3.57
C ILE A 19 6.38 -0.47 3.21
N VAL A 20 5.35 0.17 3.76
CA VAL A 20 3.95 -0.08 3.34
C VAL A 20 3.76 0.31 1.89
N ALA A 21 4.19 1.50 1.51
CA ALA A 21 4.11 1.94 0.12
C ALA A 21 4.95 1.05 -0.82
N ALA A 22 6.12 0.58 -0.39
CA ALA A 22 6.93 -0.34 -1.16
C ALA A 22 6.24 -1.69 -1.40
N LEU A 23 5.55 -2.23 -0.40
CA LEU A 23 4.72 -3.43 -0.55
C LEU A 23 3.59 -3.19 -1.55
N GLN A 24 2.85 -2.11 -1.37
CA GLN A 24 1.73 -1.74 -2.22
C GLN A 24 2.18 -1.54 -3.68
N TRP A 25 3.25 -0.80 -3.89
CA TRP A 25 3.77 -0.53 -5.24
C TRP A 25 4.41 -1.74 -5.91
N ALA A 26 5.04 -2.62 -5.12
CA ALA A 26 5.57 -3.87 -5.64
C ALA A 26 4.47 -4.79 -6.20
N THR A 27 3.32 -4.80 -5.57
CA THR A 27 2.24 -5.75 -5.88
C THR A 27 1.07 -5.11 -6.62
N ASP A 28 1.07 -3.79 -6.79
CA ASP A 28 -0.02 -3.06 -7.41
C ASP A 28 -0.31 -3.53 -8.84
N THR A 29 -1.57 -3.57 -9.15
CA THR A 29 -2.11 -4.03 -10.43
C THR A 29 -2.54 -2.88 -11.33
N ARG A 30 -2.54 -1.67 -10.79
CA ARG A 30 -2.98 -0.42 -11.41
C ARG A 30 -1.90 0.64 -11.31
N ASP A 31 -2.30 1.89 -11.22
CA ASP A 31 -1.41 2.99 -10.91
C ASP A 31 -1.12 3.04 -9.39
N PRO A 32 0.11 2.78 -8.96
CA PRO A 32 0.45 2.77 -7.53
C PRO A 32 0.16 4.10 -6.83
N TYR A 33 0.26 5.20 -7.54
CA TYR A 33 -0.02 6.51 -6.98
C TYR A 33 -1.49 6.66 -6.58
N SER A 34 -2.39 6.28 -7.48
CA SER A 34 -3.83 6.37 -7.23
C SER A 34 -4.32 5.35 -6.21
N SER A 35 -3.77 4.13 -6.26
CA SER A 35 -4.29 3.02 -5.47
C SER A 35 -3.74 2.95 -4.05
N SER A 36 -2.50 3.43 -3.81
CA SER A 36 -1.86 3.33 -2.48
C SER A 36 -1.83 4.63 -1.69
N HIS A 37 -2.44 5.67 -2.21
CA HIS A 37 -2.29 7.03 -1.72
C HIS A 37 -2.82 7.23 -0.28
N GLY A 38 -3.86 6.50 0.09
CA GLY A 38 -4.56 6.70 1.35
C GLY A 38 -3.70 6.50 2.60
N TYR A 39 -2.82 5.49 2.63
CA TYR A 39 -1.95 5.26 3.79
C TYR A 39 -0.95 6.40 3.99
N VAL A 40 -0.19 6.72 2.96
CA VAL A 40 0.85 7.75 3.02
C VAL A 40 0.23 9.10 3.37
N GLN A 41 -0.88 9.44 2.78
CA GLN A 41 -1.55 10.71 3.07
C GLN A 41 -2.08 10.81 4.50
N ASN A 42 -2.69 9.76 5.02
CA ASN A 42 -3.17 9.76 6.38
C ASN A 42 -2.02 9.97 7.37
N VAL A 43 -0.92 9.23 7.21
CA VAL A 43 0.25 9.38 8.09
C VAL A 43 0.88 10.77 7.96
N MET A 44 1.02 11.29 6.74
CA MET A 44 1.64 12.60 6.51
C MET A 44 0.77 13.77 6.97
N ARG A 45 -0.52 13.70 6.74
CA ARG A 45 -1.41 14.83 6.93
C ARG A 45 -1.74 15.10 8.39
N TRP A 46 -1.80 14.06 9.20
CA TRP A 46 -2.35 14.13 10.55
C TRP A 46 -1.44 13.56 11.64
N GLY A 47 -0.43 12.80 11.28
CA GLY A 47 0.53 12.25 12.23
C GLY A 47 1.53 13.28 12.75
N PRO A 48 2.37 12.92 13.72
CA PRO A 48 3.37 13.81 14.33
C PRO A 48 4.55 14.12 13.41
N ILE A 49 4.39 13.95 12.11
CA ILE A 49 5.42 14.23 11.10
C ILE A 49 5.30 15.68 10.66
N PRO A 50 6.40 16.46 10.68
CA PRO A 50 6.38 17.84 10.22
C PRO A 50 5.87 17.95 8.79
N ASN A 51 4.88 18.82 8.55
CA ASN A 51 4.43 19.11 7.20
C ASN A 51 5.47 19.99 6.51
N MET A 52 6.30 19.39 5.68
CA MET A 52 7.39 20.09 4.97
C MET A 52 6.89 21.16 3.98
N LEU A 53 5.63 21.08 3.53
CA LEU A 53 5.08 22.06 2.60
C LEU A 53 4.61 23.35 3.29
N SER A 54 4.29 23.31 4.58
CA SER A 54 3.72 24.45 5.29
C SER A 54 4.57 24.99 6.42
N ASN A 55 5.65 24.30 6.82
CA ASN A 55 6.43 24.62 8.04
C ASN A 55 5.57 24.81 9.31
N THR A 56 4.34 24.31 9.28
CA THR A 56 3.40 24.48 10.39
C THR A 56 3.60 23.31 11.35
N PRO A 57 3.73 23.55 12.66
CA PRO A 57 3.67 22.47 13.65
C PRO A 57 2.30 21.77 13.49
N ILE A 58 2.32 20.46 13.26
CA ILE A 58 1.09 19.69 13.22
C ILE A 58 0.65 19.50 14.65
N THR A 59 -0.44 20.14 15.02
CA THR A 59 -1.15 19.84 16.28
C THR A 59 -2.08 18.67 15.99
N GLY A 60 -1.64 17.48 16.30
CA GLY A 60 -2.39 16.25 16.04
C GLY A 60 -1.96 15.16 17.01
N PRO A 61 -2.28 13.89 16.70
CA PRO A 61 -1.91 12.76 17.52
C PRO A 61 -0.38 12.69 17.69
N ASP A 62 0.07 12.40 18.90
CA ASP A 62 1.47 12.07 19.16
C ASP A 62 1.76 10.60 18.79
N TRP A 63 3.01 10.13 19.03
CA TRP A 63 3.36 8.75 18.68
C TRP A 63 2.67 7.71 19.54
N ASP A 64 2.25 8.01 20.75
CA ASP A 64 1.53 7.08 21.61
C ASP A 64 0.06 6.99 21.15
N ASP A 65 -0.55 8.10 20.76
CA ASP A 65 -1.85 8.12 20.09
C ASP A 65 -1.80 7.33 18.80
N MET A 66 -0.77 7.52 17.97
CA MET A 66 -0.61 6.79 16.72
C MET A 66 -0.50 5.28 16.92
N LYS A 67 0.22 4.83 17.97
CA LYS A 67 0.31 3.40 18.31
C LYS A 67 -1.02 2.85 18.84
N ALA A 68 -1.77 3.64 19.60
CA ALA A 68 -3.10 3.26 20.08
C ALA A 68 -4.08 3.10 18.91
N ILE A 69 -4.10 4.07 17.99
CA ILE A 69 -4.87 4.03 16.74
C ILE A 69 -4.47 2.82 15.90
N SER A 70 -3.16 2.60 15.73
CA SER A 70 -2.63 1.45 14.99
C SER A 70 -3.11 0.11 15.56
N THR A 71 -3.10 -0.03 16.88
CA THR A 71 -3.61 -1.23 17.55
C THR A 71 -5.10 -1.44 17.25
N ARG A 72 -5.88 -0.36 17.24
CA ARG A 72 -7.32 -0.42 17.00
C ARG A 72 -7.66 -0.79 15.56
N VAL A 73 -6.91 -0.25 14.58
CA VAL A 73 -7.17 -0.47 13.15
C VAL A 73 -6.52 -1.74 12.62
N TYR A 74 -5.27 -2.00 12.99
CA TYR A 74 -4.46 -3.09 12.40
C TYR A 74 -4.22 -4.26 13.37
N GLY A 75 -4.66 -4.15 14.63
CA GLY A 75 -4.42 -5.16 15.66
C GLY A 75 -3.00 -5.16 16.21
N THR A 76 -2.16 -4.19 15.87
CA THR A 76 -0.78 -4.05 16.34
C THR A 76 -0.37 -2.58 16.42
N PRO A 77 0.40 -2.14 17.42
CA PRO A 77 0.94 -0.79 17.46
C PRO A 77 2.00 -0.54 16.38
N ASP A 78 2.62 -1.59 15.88
CA ASP A 78 3.80 -1.52 15.02
C ASP A 78 3.55 -0.88 13.65
N SER A 79 2.32 -0.88 13.15
CA SER A 79 2.02 -0.34 11.82
C SER A 79 2.26 1.17 11.73
N LEU A 80 1.97 1.92 12.79
CA LEU A 80 2.18 3.37 12.88
C LEU A 80 3.30 3.77 13.86
N ASP A 81 4.08 2.83 14.37
CA ASP A 81 5.25 3.12 15.18
C ASP A 81 6.49 3.33 14.28
N PRO A 82 7.13 4.50 14.30
CA PRO A 82 8.31 4.78 13.50
C PRO A 82 9.53 3.93 13.88
N GLU A 83 9.57 3.41 15.11
CA GLU A 83 10.67 2.58 15.62
C GLU A 83 10.46 1.08 15.35
N SER A 84 9.31 0.68 14.83
CA SER A 84 8.99 -0.72 14.59
C SER A 84 9.77 -1.36 13.42
N GLY A 85 10.39 -0.54 12.57
CA GLY A 85 11.05 -1.00 11.36
C GLY A 85 10.05 -1.66 10.40
N TYR A 86 10.26 -2.95 10.11
CA TYR A 86 9.42 -3.72 9.17
C TYR A 86 8.19 -4.36 9.81
N ARG A 87 8.12 -4.40 11.16
CA ARG A 87 6.98 -5.03 11.86
C ARG A 87 5.67 -4.30 11.60
N GLY A 88 4.59 -5.04 11.44
CA GLY A 88 3.25 -4.50 11.25
C GLY A 88 2.99 -3.86 9.87
N LYS A 89 3.98 -3.84 8.96
CA LYS A 89 3.83 -3.15 7.67
C LYS A 89 2.98 -3.94 6.68
N ALA A 90 3.06 -5.25 6.69
CA ALA A 90 2.25 -6.11 5.82
C ALA A 90 0.75 -5.98 6.11
N VAL A 91 0.34 -5.92 7.38
CA VAL A 91 -1.08 -5.76 7.72
C VAL A 91 -1.60 -4.37 7.34
N ALA A 92 -0.76 -3.34 7.47
CA ALA A 92 -1.14 -2.00 7.02
C ALA A 92 -1.30 -1.94 5.50
N ALA A 93 -0.37 -2.52 4.74
CA ALA A 93 -0.47 -2.61 3.29
C ALA A 93 -1.76 -3.33 2.87
N TYR A 94 -1.99 -4.53 3.41
CA TYR A 94 -3.21 -5.30 3.16
C TYR A 94 -4.49 -4.49 3.41
N TYR A 95 -4.57 -3.82 4.58
CA TYR A 95 -5.73 -3.00 4.92
C TYR A 95 -5.96 -1.88 3.90
N HIS A 96 -4.91 -1.13 3.57
CA HIS A 96 -5.02 0.04 2.70
C HIS A 96 -5.27 -0.33 1.23
N ASP A 97 -4.72 -1.44 0.74
CA ASP A 97 -5.00 -1.92 -0.62
C ASP A 97 -6.47 -2.29 -0.79
N LEU A 98 -7.04 -3.00 0.19
CA LEU A 98 -8.46 -3.34 0.15
C LEU A 98 -9.36 -2.10 0.24
N ARG A 99 -8.98 -1.11 1.06
CA ARG A 99 -9.73 0.16 1.13
C ARG A 99 -9.58 0.98 -0.14
N SER A 100 -8.43 0.96 -0.78
CA SER A 100 -8.22 1.61 -2.08
C SER A 100 -9.08 1.00 -3.18
N VAL A 101 -9.19 -0.33 -3.22
CA VAL A 101 -10.09 -1.03 -4.14
C VAL A 101 -11.55 -0.60 -3.94
N MET A 102 -12.01 -0.53 -2.70
CA MET A 102 -13.38 -0.12 -2.41
C MET A 102 -13.62 1.35 -2.69
N LYS A 103 -12.67 2.21 -2.37
CA LYS A 103 -12.71 3.63 -2.73
C LYS A 103 -12.93 3.83 -4.23
N ASP A 104 -12.17 3.13 -5.07
CA ASP A 104 -12.30 3.22 -6.51
C ASP A 104 -13.62 2.63 -7.02
N SER A 105 -14.12 1.59 -6.35
CA SER A 105 -15.42 0.99 -6.68
C SER A 105 -16.61 1.86 -6.29
N LEU A 106 -16.45 2.72 -5.27
CA LEU A 106 -17.48 3.61 -4.73
C LEU A 106 -17.37 5.07 -5.20
N PRO A 107 -16.53 5.42 -6.15
CA PRO A 107 -15.96 6.70 -6.54
C PRO A 107 -15.86 7.72 -5.39
N THR A 108 -15.24 7.30 -4.28
CA THR A 108 -14.97 8.18 -3.14
C THR A 108 -13.58 8.82 -3.26
N ASP A 109 -13.39 9.96 -2.58
CA ASP A 109 -12.13 10.70 -2.62
C ASP A 109 -11.06 10.00 -1.77
N ASP A 110 -9.91 9.71 -2.37
CA ASP A 110 -8.77 9.06 -1.73
C ASP A 110 -8.04 9.96 -0.72
N GLN A 111 -8.27 11.26 -0.73
CA GLN A 111 -7.69 12.17 0.24
C GLN A 111 -8.33 12.08 1.64
N VAL A 112 -9.52 11.51 1.74
CA VAL A 112 -10.27 11.40 2.98
C VAL A 112 -10.47 9.98 3.45
N PHE A 113 -10.33 8.99 2.57
CA PHE A 113 -10.50 7.57 2.91
C PHE A 113 -9.17 6.80 2.86
N PRO A 114 -8.99 5.82 3.74
CA PRO A 114 -9.78 5.58 4.95
C PRO A 114 -9.53 6.64 6.03
N LEU A 115 -10.60 7.01 6.75
CA LEU A 115 -10.54 7.98 7.85
C LEU A 115 -10.08 7.29 9.14
N ILE A 116 -8.80 7.28 9.41
CA ILE A 116 -8.24 6.55 10.57
C ILE A 116 -8.15 7.43 11.80
N TYR A 117 -7.69 8.65 11.66
CA TYR A 117 -7.49 9.58 12.77
C TYR A 117 -7.84 11.02 12.39
N THR A 118 -8.04 11.84 13.41
CA THR A 118 -8.45 13.24 13.30
C THR A 118 -7.85 14.07 14.43
N THR A 119 -7.82 15.39 14.23
CA THR A 119 -7.45 16.35 15.29
C THR A 119 -8.65 16.82 16.12
N ASN A 120 -9.87 16.36 15.79
CA ASN A 120 -11.13 16.89 16.35
C ASN A 120 -11.67 16.08 17.52
N THR A 121 -11.07 14.94 17.85
CA THR A 121 -11.47 14.08 18.97
C THR A 121 -10.34 13.97 19.99
N PRO A 122 -10.63 13.83 21.30
CA PRO A 122 -9.59 13.76 22.33
C PRO A 122 -8.66 12.54 22.22
N ASP A 123 -9.16 11.43 21.67
CA ASP A 123 -8.41 10.20 21.42
C ASP A 123 -7.83 10.14 20.01
N HIS A 124 -7.97 11.23 19.26
CA HIS A 124 -7.55 11.35 17.87
C HIS A 124 -8.07 10.27 16.91
N PHE A 125 -8.94 9.39 17.36
CA PHE A 125 -9.55 8.37 16.50
C PHE A 125 -10.72 8.95 15.73
N CYS A 126 -10.69 8.84 14.41
CA CYS A 126 -11.71 9.46 13.57
C CYS A 126 -13.06 8.74 13.72
N ARG A 127 -14.12 9.54 13.89
CA ARG A 127 -15.51 9.08 13.90
C ARG A 127 -16.44 10.14 13.37
N ILE A 128 -17.56 9.69 12.81
CA ILE A 128 -18.66 10.55 12.32
C ILE A 128 -19.94 10.14 13.04
N GLY A 129 -20.38 10.93 13.99
CA GLY A 129 -21.41 10.51 14.93
C GLY A 129 -20.95 9.30 15.74
N ASP A 130 -21.71 8.22 15.68
CA ASP A 130 -21.39 6.94 16.34
C ASP A 130 -20.60 5.97 15.43
N ILE A 131 -20.35 6.34 14.18
CA ILE A 131 -19.64 5.52 13.21
C ILE A 131 -18.15 5.81 13.29
N GLU A 132 -17.35 4.78 13.52
CA GLU A 132 -15.89 4.88 13.47
C GLU A 132 -15.39 5.14 12.05
N GLY A 133 -14.39 6.02 11.91
CA GLY A 133 -13.87 6.43 10.62
C GLY A 133 -13.43 5.29 9.70
N PRO A 134 -12.75 4.24 10.19
CA PRO A 134 -12.38 3.09 9.37
C PRO A 134 -13.54 2.35 8.69
N SER A 135 -14.75 2.46 9.22
CA SER A 135 -15.95 1.78 8.70
C SER A 135 -16.89 2.71 7.91
N VAL A 136 -16.54 3.98 7.72
CA VAL A 136 -17.41 4.96 7.05
C VAL A 136 -17.72 4.56 5.61
N ASP A 137 -16.76 4.06 4.86
CA ASP A 137 -16.95 3.60 3.49
C ASP A 137 -17.95 2.45 3.40
N TYR A 138 -17.87 1.48 4.30
CA TYR A 138 -18.86 0.40 4.40
C TYR A 138 -20.26 0.95 4.71
N HIS A 139 -20.37 1.87 5.67
CA HIS A 139 -21.67 2.47 6.02
C HIS A 139 -22.25 3.31 4.88
N LEU A 140 -21.43 4.06 4.14
CA LEU A 140 -21.85 4.78 2.94
C LEU A 140 -22.39 3.83 1.88
N PHE A 141 -21.68 2.74 1.61
CA PHE A 141 -22.13 1.70 0.68
C PHE A 141 -23.48 1.13 1.11
N ARG A 142 -23.62 0.71 2.37
CA ARG A 142 -24.83 0.10 2.90
C ARG A 142 -26.02 1.05 2.82
N LEU A 143 -25.84 2.31 3.21
CA LEU A 143 -26.90 3.32 3.18
C LEU A 143 -27.27 3.72 1.75
N GLY A 144 -26.30 3.83 0.86
CA GLY A 144 -26.53 4.23 -0.52
C GLY A 144 -27.17 3.14 -1.39
N THR A 145 -26.91 1.87 -1.09
CA THR A 145 -27.41 0.74 -1.88
C THR A 145 -28.59 0.00 -1.24
N GLY A 146 -28.83 0.20 0.05
CA GLY A 146 -29.76 -0.61 0.83
C GLY A 146 -29.31 -2.05 1.05
N SER A 147 -28.02 -2.35 0.84
CA SER A 147 -27.47 -3.69 1.02
C SER A 147 -27.55 -4.17 2.46
N GLU A 148 -27.84 -5.46 2.65
CA GLU A 148 -27.80 -6.13 3.95
C GLU A 148 -26.41 -6.71 4.29
N TRP A 149 -25.40 -6.43 3.50
CA TRP A 149 -24.04 -6.90 3.75
C TRP A 149 -23.53 -6.44 5.11
N GLU A 150 -22.79 -7.33 5.76
CA GLU A 150 -21.96 -6.98 6.90
C GLU A 150 -20.59 -6.43 6.44
N GLU A 151 -19.84 -5.81 7.33
CA GLU A 151 -18.53 -5.24 6.99
C GLU A 151 -17.53 -6.30 6.48
N ARG A 152 -17.66 -7.54 6.95
CA ARG A 152 -16.86 -8.67 6.44
C ARG A 152 -17.16 -8.96 4.97
N ASP A 153 -18.42 -8.86 4.54
CA ASP A 153 -18.82 -9.12 3.14
C ASP A 153 -18.26 -8.03 2.23
N PHE A 154 -18.28 -6.79 2.72
CA PHE A 154 -17.68 -5.65 2.06
C PHE A 154 -16.17 -5.82 1.88
N THR A 155 -15.46 -6.25 2.93
CA THR A 155 -14.02 -6.56 2.87
C THR A 155 -13.74 -7.72 1.91
N GLN A 156 -14.56 -8.78 1.94
CA GLN A 156 -14.41 -9.92 1.04
C GLN A 156 -14.62 -9.51 -0.43
N ALA A 157 -15.52 -8.57 -0.71
CA ALA A 157 -15.67 -8.02 -2.06
C ALA A 157 -14.39 -7.31 -2.53
N ALA A 158 -13.74 -6.52 -1.65
CA ALA A 158 -12.46 -5.90 -1.96
C ALA A 158 -11.37 -6.94 -2.23
N GLU A 159 -11.28 -7.96 -1.40
CA GLU A 159 -10.34 -9.08 -1.60
C GLU A 159 -10.56 -9.79 -2.93
N ARG A 160 -11.83 -9.99 -3.31
CA ARG A 160 -12.19 -10.59 -4.58
C ARG A 160 -11.72 -9.75 -5.77
N VAL A 161 -11.97 -8.45 -5.75
CA VAL A 161 -11.54 -7.53 -6.82
C VAL A 161 -10.03 -7.51 -6.91
N TYR A 162 -9.32 -7.30 -5.80
CA TYR A 162 -7.86 -7.20 -5.79
C TYR A 162 -7.19 -8.51 -6.23
N THR A 163 -7.72 -9.65 -5.79
CA THR A 163 -7.22 -10.97 -6.21
C THR A 163 -7.46 -11.22 -7.70
N LEU A 164 -8.61 -10.78 -8.24
CA LEU A 164 -8.91 -10.89 -9.66
C LEU A 164 -7.99 -9.99 -10.50
N GLU A 165 -7.73 -8.77 -10.08
CA GLU A 165 -6.76 -7.87 -10.72
C GLU A 165 -5.37 -8.49 -10.77
N ARG A 166 -4.91 -9.08 -9.65
CA ARG A 166 -3.64 -9.83 -9.62
C ARG A 166 -3.65 -10.99 -10.61
N ALA A 167 -4.71 -11.78 -10.64
CA ALA A 167 -4.84 -12.91 -11.58
C ALA A 167 -4.81 -12.44 -13.05
N ILE A 168 -5.39 -11.29 -13.36
CA ILE A 168 -5.30 -10.67 -14.69
C ILE A 168 -3.85 -10.32 -15.05
N CYS A 169 -3.12 -9.70 -14.13
CA CYS A 169 -1.71 -9.37 -14.33
C CYS A 169 -0.85 -10.63 -14.52
N VAL A 170 -1.07 -11.66 -13.73
CA VAL A 170 -0.41 -12.96 -13.89
C VAL A 170 -0.72 -13.57 -15.25
N ARG A 171 -1.99 -13.62 -15.64
CA ARG A 171 -2.45 -14.19 -16.92
C ARG A 171 -1.83 -13.50 -18.14
N HIS A 172 -1.76 -12.17 -18.12
CA HIS A 172 -1.36 -11.39 -19.29
C HIS A 172 0.14 -11.17 -19.38
N PHE A 173 0.81 -11.02 -18.26
CA PHE A 173 2.21 -10.62 -18.20
C PHE A 173 3.12 -11.66 -17.53
N GLY A 174 2.55 -12.75 -17.00
CA GLY A 174 3.32 -13.72 -16.21
C GLY A 174 3.87 -13.13 -14.93
N ARG A 175 3.24 -12.04 -14.42
CA ARG A 175 3.73 -11.32 -13.25
C ARG A 175 3.90 -12.24 -12.07
N ASP A 176 5.08 -12.20 -11.47
CA ASP A 176 5.46 -13.07 -10.37
C ASP A 176 6.23 -12.28 -9.29
N ARG A 177 6.62 -13.00 -8.21
CA ARG A 177 7.40 -12.46 -7.10
C ARG A 177 8.67 -11.75 -7.57
N HIS A 178 9.38 -12.30 -8.56
CA HIS A 178 10.62 -11.69 -9.04
C HIS A 178 10.36 -10.30 -9.63
N MET A 179 9.29 -10.13 -10.38
CA MET A 179 8.89 -8.83 -10.91
C MET A 179 8.51 -7.86 -9.79
N ASP A 180 7.80 -8.34 -8.75
CA ASP A 180 7.43 -7.53 -7.59
C ASP A 180 8.68 -7.07 -6.82
N GLU A 181 9.66 -7.95 -6.59
CA GLU A 181 10.92 -7.61 -5.95
C GLU A 181 11.74 -6.60 -6.77
N ARG A 182 11.73 -6.71 -8.10
CA ARG A 182 12.39 -5.72 -8.98
C ARG A 182 11.74 -4.34 -8.90
N ALA A 183 10.44 -4.25 -8.74
CA ALA A 183 9.77 -2.97 -8.55
C ALA A 183 10.29 -2.23 -7.31
N VAL A 184 10.69 -2.97 -6.29
CA VAL A 184 11.25 -2.41 -5.04
C VAL A 184 12.66 -1.85 -5.25
N ASP A 185 13.41 -2.31 -6.23
CA ASP A 185 14.74 -1.79 -6.53
C ASP A 185 14.72 -0.31 -6.90
N ALA A 186 13.61 0.17 -7.45
CA ALA A 186 13.39 1.58 -7.73
C ALA A 186 13.34 2.46 -6.46
N PHE A 187 13.18 1.85 -5.29
CA PHE A 187 13.12 2.51 -3.99
C PHE A 187 14.42 2.37 -3.18
N ALA A 188 15.50 1.93 -3.81
CA ALA A 188 16.82 1.96 -3.20
C ALA A 188 17.29 3.41 -3.06
N TYR A 189 17.20 3.95 -1.85
CA TYR A 189 17.63 5.31 -1.58
C TYR A 189 19.15 5.44 -1.54
N PRO A 190 19.68 6.64 -1.85
CA PRO A 190 21.10 6.91 -1.73
C PRO A 190 21.60 6.55 -0.32
N GLU A 191 22.81 6.02 -0.25
CA GLU A 191 23.43 5.57 1.02
C GLU A 191 23.55 6.66 2.08
N ASN A 192 23.50 7.92 1.70
CA ASN A 192 23.62 9.07 2.58
C ASN A 192 22.28 9.70 3.01
N TRP A 193 21.16 9.12 2.59
CA TRP A 193 19.86 9.67 2.97
C TRP A 193 19.57 9.48 4.48
N ILE A 194 19.13 10.56 5.11
CA ILE A 194 18.76 10.60 6.52
C ILE A 194 17.25 10.75 6.65
N SER A 195 16.62 9.82 7.36
CA SER A 195 15.18 9.91 7.63
C SER A 195 14.88 11.14 8.50
N PRO A 196 14.00 12.04 8.06
CA PRO A 196 13.63 13.20 8.88
C PRO A 196 12.81 12.82 10.12
N VAL A 197 12.20 11.65 10.13
CA VAL A 197 11.42 11.14 11.28
C VAL A 197 12.32 10.54 12.34
N LEU A 198 13.25 9.70 11.91
CA LEU A 198 14.12 8.94 12.82
C LEU A 198 15.47 9.64 13.07
N ASN A 199 15.78 10.69 12.31
CA ASN A 199 17.06 11.40 12.33
C ASN A 199 18.28 10.47 12.24
N ARG A 200 18.16 9.42 11.45
CA ARG A 200 19.22 8.42 11.19
C ARG A 200 19.11 7.88 9.76
N ARG A 201 20.19 7.26 9.32
CA ARG A 201 20.17 6.55 8.04
C ARG A 201 19.14 5.43 8.07
N TYR A 202 18.43 5.34 6.97
CA TYR A 202 17.46 4.29 6.78
C TYR A 202 17.37 3.94 5.29
N ALA A 203 17.61 2.71 4.93
CA ALA A 203 17.53 2.20 3.55
C ALA A 203 16.72 0.90 3.56
N LEU A 204 16.09 0.57 2.44
CA LEU A 204 15.42 -0.71 2.30
C LEU A 204 16.48 -1.82 2.32
N ASP A 205 16.34 -2.71 3.28
CA ASP A 205 17.08 -3.95 3.32
C ASP A 205 16.23 -5.06 2.69
N LYS A 206 16.66 -5.56 1.55
CA LYS A 206 15.94 -6.58 0.78
C LYS A 206 15.78 -7.89 1.54
N GLU A 207 16.77 -8.29 2.31
CA GLU A 207 16.72 -9.53 3.09
C GLU A 207 15.65 -9.43 4.19
N THR A 208 15.55 -8.27 4.84
CA THR A 208 14.52 -7.99 5.85
C THR A 208 13.15 -7.74 5.22
N PHE A 209 13.10 -7.19 4.00
CA PHE A 209 11.85 -6.94 3.28
C PHE A 209 11.19 -8.23 2.77
N ALA A 210 11.96 -9.21 2.32
CA ALA A 210 11.43 -10.44 1.75
C ALA A 210 10.44 -11.19 2.69
N PRO A 211 10.72 -11.38 3.99
CA PRO A 211 9.73 -11.96 4.92
C PRO A 211 8.46 -11.13 5.09
N VAL A 212 8.54 -9.81 4.93
CA VAL A 212 7.36 -8.92 5.02
C VAL A 212 6.50 -9.06 3.77
N LEU A 213 7.11 -9.20 2.60
CA LEU A 213 6.42 -9.53 1.36
C LEU A 213 5.74 -10.91 1.45
N ASP A 214 6.41 -11.90 2.07
CA ASP A 214 5.81 -13.21 2.35
C ASP A 214 4.58 -13.12 3.24
N ASP A 215 4.63 -12.32 4.33
CA ASP A 215 3.48 -12.10 5.21
C ASP A 215 2.33 -11.43 4.46
N TYR A 216 2.65 -10.45 3.63
CA TYR A 216 1.67 -9.77 2.80
C TYR A 216 0.96 -10.72 1.82
N TYR A 217 1.71 -11.56 1.09
CA TYR A 217 1.12 -12.56 0.20
C TYR A 217 0.23 -13.56 0.95
N ARG A 218 0.68 -14.05 2.12
CA ARG A 218 -0.13 -14.99 2.94
C ARG A 218 -1.45 -14.37 3.39
N ARG A 219 -1.45 -13.07 3.74
CA ARG A 219 -2.68 -12.34 4.11
C ARG A 219 -3.67 -12.29 2.96
N LEU A 220 -3.19 -12.14 1.75
CA LEU A 220 -4.00 -12.15 0.53
C LEU A 220 -4.40 -13.57 0.09
N GLY A 221 -3.83 -14.62 0.68
CA GLY A 221 -4.01 -16.00 0.25
C GLY A 221 -3.27 -16.32 -1.05
N TRP A 222 -2.14 -15.65 -1.28
CA TRP A 222 -1.27 -15.87 -2.42
C TRP A 222 -0.07 -16.73 -2.00
N ASP A 223 0.47 -17.48 -2.95
CA ASP A 223 1.67 -18.29 -2.74
C ASP A 223 2.91 -17.37 -2.60
N PRO A 224 3.62 -17.40 -1.48
CA PRO A 224 4.80 -16.56 -1.27
C PRO A 224 5.94 -16.81 -2.27
N SER A 225 6.03 -18.00 -2.84
CA SER A 225 7.11 -18.33 -3.79
C SER A 225 6.88 -17.71 -5.17
N THR A 226 5.65 -17.52 -5.56
CA THR A 226 5.27 -16.99 -6.88
C THR A 226 4.60 -15.62 -6.83
N GLY A 227 3.99 -15.26 -5.70
CA GLY A 227 3.09 -14.11 -5.59
C GLY A 227 1.77 -14.31 -6.33
N TRP A 228 1.40 -15.54 -6.67
CA TRP A 228 0.16 -15.85 -7.38
C TRP A 228 -0.97 -16.22 -6.42
N PRO A 229 -2.21 -15.81 -6.72
CA PRO A 229 -3.36 -16.33 -6.00
C PRO A 229 -3.40 -17.85 -6.03
N THR A 230 -3.62 -18.48 -4.86
CA THR A 230 -3.74 -19.93 -4.81
C THR A 230 -5.12 -20.39 -5.31
N ALA A 231 -5.23 -21.66 -5.72
CA ALA A 231 -6.50 -22.24 -6.15
C ALA A 231 -7.54 -22.15 -5.03
N GLU A 232 -7.13 -22.47 -3.79
CA GLU A 232 -7.99 -22.41 -2.61
C GLU A 232 -8.49 -20.99 -2.33
N ARG A 233 -7.60 -20.00 -2.54
CA ARG A 233 -8.00 -18.60 -2.36
C ARG A 233 -9.03 -18.18 -3.40
N LEU A 234 -8.79 -18.48 -4.67
CA LEU A 234 -9.72 -18.16 -5.75
C LEU A 234 -11.07 -18.85 -5.54
N ASP A 235 -11.08 -20.12 -5.11
CA ASP A 235 -12.31 -20.84 -4.80
C ASP A 235 -13.09 -20.17 -3.66
N SER A 236 -12.40 -19.81 -2.57
CA SER A 236 -13.01 -19.11 -1.42
C SER A 236 -13.66 -17.77 -1.77
N LEU A 237 -13.21 -17.15 -2.86
CA LEU A 237 -13.72 -15.88 -3.38
C LEU A 237 -14.74 -16.08 -4.51
N GLY A 238 -15.15 -17.31 -4.82
CA GLY A 238 -16.06 -17.64 -5.92
C GLY A 238 -15.46 -17.35 -7.32
N LEU A 239 -14.15 -17.55 -7.47
CA LEU A 239 -13.36 -17.36 -8.70
C LEU A 239 -12.68 -18.68 -9.14
N CYS A 240 -13.32 -19.81 -8.92
CA CYS A 240 -12.73 -21.15 -9.12
C CYS A 240 -12.28 -21.42 -10.56
N ASP A 241 -12.93 -20.83 -11.55
CA ASP A 241 -12.59 -20.94 -12.98
C ASP A 241 -11.37 -20.10 -13.39
N VAL A 242 -10.99 -19.12 -12.56
CA VAL A 242 -9.89 -18.18 -12.86
C VAL A 242 -8.52 -18.86 -12.79
N TYR A 243 -8.32 -19.84 -11.90
CA TYR A 243 -7.01 -20.44 -11.67
C TYR A 243 -6.39 -21.06 -12.92
N LEU A 244 -7.16 -21.85 -13.65
CA LEU A 244 -6.68 -22.51 -14.88
C LEU A 244 -6.39 -21.48 -15.99
N GLU A 245 -7.25 -20.48 -16.14
CA GLU A 245 -7.05 -19.40 -17.11
C GLU A 245 -5.82 -18.57 -16.80
N MET A 246 -5.61 -18.25 -15.51
CA MET A 246 -4.46 -17.50 -15.02
C MET A 246 -3.15 -18.25 -15.32
N THR A 247 -3.06 -19.50 -14.91
CA THR A 247 -1.81 -20.29 -15.05
C THR A 247 -1.49 -20.58 -16.52
N ALA A 248 -2.49 -20.96 -17.33
CA ALA A 248 -2.30 -21.15 -18.77
C ALA A 248 -1.91 -19.83 -19.48
N GLY A 249 -2.45 -18.71 -19.04
CA GLY A 249 -2.10 -17.40 -19.58
C GLY A 249 -0.67 -17.00 -19.24
N ALA A 250 -0.25 -17.22 -17.99
CA ALA A 250 1.12 -16.96 -17.53
C ALA A 250 2.16 -17.76 -18.34
N GLU A 251 1.87 -19.03 -18.59
CA GLU A 251 2.74 -19.87 -19.43
C GLU A 251 2.86 -19.32 -20.86
N ARG A 252 1.75 -18.91 -21.47
CA ARG A 252 1.77 -18.25 -22.79
C ARG A 252 2.55 -16.94 -22.78
N ALA A 253 2.48 -16.17 -21.70
CA ALA A 253 3.22 -14.93 -21.54
C ALA A 253 4.73 -15.17 -21.49
N ARG A 254 5.17 -16.18 -20.75
CA ARG A 254 6.58 -16.59 -20.69
C ARG A 254 7.11 -17.06 -22.04
N GLN A 255 6.34 -17.87 -22.76
CA GLN A 255 6.71 -18.38 -24.09
C GLN A 255 6.82 -17.27 -25.15
N ARG A 256 6.10 -16.17 -25.02
CA ARG A 256 6.22 -15.01 -25.92
C ARG A 256 7.51 -14.20 -25.70
N GLY A 257 8.31 -14.56 -24.71
CA GLY A 257 9.50 -13.79 -24.36
C GLY A 257 9.13 -12.39 -23.85
N ASN A 258 7.99 -12.29 -23.17
CA ASN A 258 7.71 -11.13 -22.33
C ASN A 258 8.68 -11.13 -21.14
N GLU A 259 9.97 -11.18 -21.47
CA GLU A 259 10.95 -10.63 -20.58
C GLU A 259 10.55 -9.17 -20.42
N TRP A 260 10.22 -8.82 -19.22
CA TRP A 260 10.13 -7.42 -18.84
C TRP A 260 11.40 -6.77 -19.37
N PRO A 261 11.32 -5.79 -20.27
CA PRO A 261 12.54 -5.22 -20.83
C PRO A 261 13.44 -4.90 -19.64
N GLU A 262 14.70 -5.31 -19.71
CA GLU A 262 15.70 -4.83 -18.75
C GLU A 262 15.58 -3.31 -18.81
N GLU A 263 14.81 -2.75 -17.88
CA GLU A 263 14.74 -1.31 -17.80
C GLU A 263 16.17 -0.84 -17.62
N PRO A 264 16.61 0.11 -18.43
CA PRO A 264 17.87 0.74 -18.15
C PRO A 264 17.82 1.18 -16.69
N PRO A 265 18.87 1.00 -15.91
CA PRO A 265 18.87 1.34 -14.50
C PRO A 265 18.22 2.71 -14.37
N ILE A 266 17.16 2.80 -13.58
CA ILE A 266 16.47 4.10 -13.35
C ILE A 266 17.56 4.99 -12.81
N ASN A 267 18.00 5.91 -13.64
CA ASN A 267 19.11 6.80 -13.33
C ASN A 267 18.54 7.86 -12.39
N VAL A 268 18.32 7.45 -11.15
CA VAL A 268 17.84 8.32 -10.07
C VAL A 268 19.02 9.23 -9.74
N GLY A 269 19.09 10.37 -10.43
CA GLY A 269 20.11 11.37 -10.19
C GLY A 269 21.34 11.29 -11.05
N ALA A 270 21.23 10.94 -12.35
CA ALA A 270 22.29 11.27 -13.28
C ALA A 270 22.44 12.80 -13.34
N PRO A 271 23.59 13.34 -12.96
CA PRO A 271 23.86 14.76 -13.22
C PRO A 271 23.90 14.97 -14.73
N GLY A 272 22.96 15.73 -15.28
CA GLY A 272 22.96 16.07 -16.70
C GLY A 272 21.62 16.05 -17.41
N LEU A 273 20.47 15.82 -16.73
CA LEU A 273 19.19 16.15 -17.34
C LEU A 273 19.01 17.66 -17.35
N PRO A 274 18.79 18.32 -18.53
CA PRO A 274 18.58 19.75 -18.58
C PRO A 274 17.30 20.12 -17.82
N GLY A 275 17.45 20.86 -16.73
CA GLY A 275 16.35 21.40 -15.93
C GLY A 275 16.40 21.11 -14.42
N TYR A 276 17.39 20.39 -13.92
CA TYR A 276 17.58 20.17 -12.48
C TYR A 276 18.96 20.66 -12.01
N ASP A 277 19.18 21.95 -12.15
CA ASP A 277 20.13 22.65 -11.29
C ASP A 277 19.36 23.09 -10.04
N VAL A 278 19.49 22.30 -8.98
CA VAL A 278 19.10 22.73 -7.64
C VAL A 278 20.30 23.50 -7.08
N ALA A 279 20.18 24.81 -7.10
CA ALA A 279 21.08 25.70 -6.38
C ALA A 279 20.86 25.62 -4.87
#